data_59efb99f51c96539d968bc2807287caf
#
_entry.id   59efb99f51c96539d968bc2807287caf
#
_cell.length_a   1.000
_cell.length_b   1.000
_cell.length_c   1.000
_cell.angle_alpha   90.00
_cell.angle_beta   90.00
_cell.angle_gamma   90.00
#
_symmetry.space_group_name_H-M   'P 1'
#
loop_
_entity.id
_entity.type
_entity.pdbx_description
1 polymer ?
#
loop_
_entity_poly.entity_id
_entity_poly.type
_entity_poly.pdbx_seq_one_letter_code
_entity_poly.pdbx_strand_id
1 'polypeptide(L)'
;YRIKNIKRDVDELFSILPFEIDFFAGYRYPIHYVGNPCVDAVDEYCKGNVETFGAFAAENGLNDKPVIALLAGSRKQEIKDNLPKMLEAAAPFTKDYQLVLAGAPGMESSYYSGYLNPKVPVKIVFGQTYRLLRQAQAALVTSGTATLETALFRVPQVVCYHTPLGKFIAFLRRHILKVKYISLVNLIADKEVVRELVADTMTVANIRSELESVLYNKVY
;
A
#
# COMPACT_ATOMS: atom_id res chain seq x y z
N TYR A 1 22.11 -2.15 16.47
CA TYR A 1 22.11 -3.48 17.10
C TYR A 1 22.17 -4.60 16.06
N ARG A 2 21.30 -4.59 15.03
CA ARG A 2 21.27 -5.63 13.98
C ARG A 2 22.55 -5.71 13.13
N ILE A 3 23.16 -4.58 12.78
CA ILE A 3 24.37 -4.52 11.94
C ILE A 3 25.56 -5.29 12.57
N LYS A 4 25.73 -5.22 13.90
CA LYS A 4 26.80 -5.97 14.57
C LYS A 4 26.63 -7.48 14.42
N ASN A 5 25.37 -7.95 14.49
CA ASN A 5 25.06 -9.37 14.33
C ASN A 5 25.25 -9.80 12.86
N ILE A 6 24.78 -8.98 11.91
CA ILE A 6 25.01 -9.26 10.49
C ILE A 6 26.50 -9.39 10.19
N LYS A 7 27.33 -8.45 10.65
CA LYS A 7 28.78 -8.51 10.44
C LYS A 7 29.47 -9.72 11.08
N ARG A 8 28.87 -10.29 12.14
CA ARG A 8 29.44 -11.44 12.84
C ARG A 8 28.99 -12.78 12.24
N ASP A 9 27.71 -12.84 11.83
CA ASP A 9 27.02 -14.11 11.60
C ASP A 9 26.63 -14.35 10.13
N VAL A 10 26.84 -13.35 9.24
CA VAL A 10 26.41 -13.43 7.83
C VAL A 10 27.62 -13.27 6.92
N ASP A 11 27.88 -14.24 6.08
CA ASP A 11 28.98 -14.24 5.12
C ASP A 11 28.68 -13.35 3.91
N GLU A 12 27.49 -13.46 3.35
CA GLU A 12 27.02 -12.65 2.21
C GLU A 12 25.59 -12.15 2.42
N LEU A 13 25.33 -10.91 2.04
CA LEU A 13 24.01 -10.28 2.16
C LEU A 13 23.52 -9.86 0.77
N PHE A 14 22.39 -10.45 0.35
CA PHE A 14 21.69 -10.10 -0.87
C PHE A 14 20.56 -9.14 -0.53
N SER A 15 20.56 -7.96 -1.17
CA SER A 15 19.55 -6.92 -0.96
C SER A 15 18.61 -6.81 -2.15
N ILE A 16 17.35 -6.53 -1.85
CA ILE A 16 16.29 -6.28 -2.85
C ILE A 16 15.89 -4.80 -2.93
N LEU A 17 16.51 -3.94 -2.12
CA LEU A 17 16.22 -2.51 -2.09
C LEU A 17 17.48 -1.70 -2.43
N PRO A 18 17.46 -0.83 -3.44
CA PRO A 18 18.66 -0.15 -3.95
C PRO A 18 19.32 0.76 -2.91
N PHE A 19 18.56 1.42 -2.05
CA PHE A 19 19.08 2.32 -1.01
C PHE A 19 19.85 1.60 0.12
N GLU A 20 19.73 0.27 0.22
CA GLU A 20 20.49 -0.51 1.19
C GLU A 20 21.96 -0.58 0.85
N ILE A 21 22.36 -0.39 -0.42
CA ILE A 21 23.77 -0.34 -0.84
C ILE A 21 24.50 0.76 -0.05
N ASP A 22 24.01 1.99 -0.12
CA ASP A 22 24.61 3.14 0.57
C ASP A 22 24.49 3.01 2.09
N PHE A 23 23.38 2.48 2.58
CA PHE A 23 23.20 2.22 3.99
C PHE A 23 24.27 1.28 4.55
N PHE A 24 24.51 0.13 3.92
CA PHE A 24 25.52 -0.83 4.38
C PHE A 24 26.95 -0.38 4.08
N ALA A 25 27.18 0.38 3.00
CA ALA A 25 28.48 0.99 2.72
C ALA A 25 28.92 1.93 3.86
N GLY A 26 28.00 2.69 4.47
CA GLY A 26 28.25 3.51 5.65
C GLY A 26 28.76 2.71 6.85
N TYR A 27 28.47 1.41 6.91
CA TYR A 27 28.99 0.49 7.92
C TYR A 27 30.20 -0.32 7.46
N ARG A 28 30.74 -0.05 6.26
CA ARG A 28 31.84 -0.83 5.66
C ARG A 28 31.53 -2.33 5.57
N TYR A 29 30.29 -2.65 5.14
CA TYR A 29 29.83 -4.01 4.92
C TYR A 29 29.31 -4.14 3.48
N PRO A 30 29.98 -4.94 2.63
CA PRO A 30 29.56 -5.14 1.26
C PRO A 30 28.26 -5.93 1.20
N ILE A 31 27.39 -5.56 0.25
CA ILE A 31 26.17 -6.29 -0.05
C ILE A 31 26.00 -6.44 -1.56
N HIS A 32 25.20 -7.41 -1.98
CA HIS A 32 24.85 -7.65 -3.37
C HIS A 32 23.43 -7.22 -3.63
N TYR A 33 23.21 -6.16 -4.41
CA TYR A 33 21.88 -5.80 -4.87
C TYR A 33 21.47 -6.68 -6.05
N VAL A 34 20.38 -7.44 -5.88
CA VAL A 34 19.93 -8.44 -6.86
C VAL A 34 18.61 -8.08 -7.54
N GLY A 35 18.08 -6.89 -7.27
CA GLY A 35 16.77 -6.46 -7.76
C GLY A 35 15.63 -6.85 -6.81
N ASN A 36 14.42 -6.37 -7.12
CA ASN A 36 13.26 -6.61 -6.27
C ASN A 36 12.32 -7.63 -6.93
N PRO A 37 12.03 -8.77 -6.27
CA PRO A 37 11.19 -9.83 -6.83
C PRO A 37 9.76 -9.40 -7.13
N CYS A 38 9.25 -8.32 -6.52
CA CYS A 38 7.93 -7.79 -6.88
C CYS A 38 7.90 -7.28 -8.33
N VAL A 39 9.03 -6.79 -8.86
CA VAL A 39 9.11 -6.32 -10.26
C VAL A 39 8.90 -7.49 -11.20
N ASP A 40 9.63 -8.59 -10.97
CA ASP A 40 9.53 -9.79 -11.79
C ASP A 40 8.13 -10.41 -11.72
N ALA A 41 7.57 -10.51 -10.51
CA ALA A 41 6.23 -11.08 -10.28
C ALA A 41 5.12 -10.27 -10.99
N VAL A 42 5.18 -8.95 -10.91
CA VAL A 42 4.19 -8.08 -11.58
C VAL A 42 4.38 -8.11 -13.09
N ASP A 43 5.63 -8.10 -13.59
CA ASP A 43 5.92 -8.16 -15.02
C ASP A 43 5.45 -9.49 -15.63
N GLU A 44 5.75 -10.61 -14.98
CA GLU A 44 5.28 -11.95 -15.39
C GLU A 44 3.75 -12.02 -15.40
N TYR A 45 3.10 -11.53 -14.35
CA TYR A 45 1.65 -11.47 -14.29
C TYR A 45 1.07 -10.63 -15.44
N CYS A 46 1.63 -9.45 -15.71
CA CYS A 46 1.16 -8.57 -16.78
C CYS A 46 1.34 -9.15 -18.16
N LYS A 47 2.41 -9.92 -18.42
CA LYS A 47 2.65 -10.60 -19.70
C LYS A 47 1.68 -11.75 -19.94
N GLY A 48 1.33 -12.49 -18.88
CA GLY A 48 0.48 -13.68 -18.97
C GLY A 48 -1.02 -13.42 -18.88
N ASN A 49 -1.44 -12.22 -18.52
CA ASN A 49 -2.83 -11.94 -18.16
C ASN A 49 -3.46 -10.85 -19.04
N VAL A 50 -4.48 -11.23 -19.80
CA VAL A 50 -5.29 -10.34 -20.67
C VAL A 50 -6.73 -10.15 -20.15
N GLU A 51 -6.96 -10.32 -18.85
CA GLU A 51 -8.29 -10.20 -18.27
C GLU A 51 -8.89 -8.81 -18.49
N THR A 52 -10.13 -8.76 -18.95
CA THR A 52 -10.89 -7.52 -19.08
C THR A 52 -11.57 -7.15 -17.77
N PHE A 53 -11.88 -5.84 -17.60
CA PHE A 53 -12.66 -5.37 -16.46
C PHE A 53 -14.00 -6.11 -16.35
N GLY A 54 -14.69 -6.34 -17.48
CA GLY A 54 -15.99 -7.02 -17.50
C GLY A 54 -15.90 -8.45 -16.92
N ALA A 55 -14.85 -9.20 -17.25
CA ALA A 55 -14.65 -10.56 -16.72
C ALA A 55 -14.40 -10.52 -15.20
N PHE A 56 -13.51 -9.64 -14.73
CA PHE A 56 -13.25 -9.43 -13.31
C PHE A 56 -14.52 -8.99 -12.56
N ALA A 57 -15.27 -8.04 -13.12
CA ALA A 57 -16.50 -7.52 -12.54
C ALA A 57 -17.58 -8.58 -12.41
N ALA A 58 -17.80 -9.38 -13.45
CA ALA A 58 -18.79 -10.46 -13.46
C ALA A 58 -18.49 -11.51 -12.38
N GLU A 59 -17.24 -11.96 -12.26
CA GLU A 59 -16.82 -12.95 -11.27
C GLU A 59 -17.00 -12.44 -9.82
N ASN A 60 -16.73 -11.15 -9.58
CA ASN A 60 -16.75 -10.57 -8.25
C ASN A 60 -18.06 -9.84 -7.90
N GLY A 61 -19.07 -9.91 -8.77
CA GLY A 61 -20.37 -9.25 -8.56
C GLY A 61 -20.24 -7.73 -8.44
N LEU A 62 -19.35 -7.15 -9.26
CA LEU A 62 -19.14 -5.71 -9.40
C LEU A 62 -20.06 -5.13 -10.47
N ASN A 63 -20.22 -3.82 -10.48
CA ASN A 63 -20.91 -3.08 -11.53
C ASN A 63 -19.90 -2.40 -12.48
N ASP A 64 -20.40 -1.56 -13.40
CA ASP A 64 -19.57 -0.88 -14.40
C ASP A 64 -18.82 0.36 -13.89
N LYS A 65 -18.97 0.72 -12.59
CA LYS A 65 -18.26 1.86 -12.01
C LYS A 65 -16.77 1.58 -11.92
N PRO A 66 -15.93 2.61 -12.08
CA PRO A 66 -14.50 2.48 -11.83
C PRO A 66 -14.23 2.09 -10.37
N VAL A 67 -13.13 1.42 -10.13
CA VAL A 67 -12.77 0.82 -8.84
C VAL A 67 -11.81 1.69 -8.06
N ILE A 68 -12.12 1.93 -6.79
CA ILE A 68 -11.15 2.35 -5.78
C ILE A 68 -10.75 1.11 -4.99
N ALA A 69 -9.47 0.71 -5.09
CA ALA A 69 -8.93 -0.41 -4.36
C ALA A 69 -8.56 -0.02 -2.92
N LEU A 70 -8.90 -0.87 -1.96
CA LEU A 70 -8.54 -0.72 -0.56
C LEU A 70 -7.60 -1.86 -0.16
N LEU A 71 -6.35 -1.53 0.19
CA LEU A 71 -5.33 -2.46 0.68
C LEU A 71 -5.03 -2.10 2.14
N ALA A 72 -5.87 -2.55 3.05
CA ALA A 72 -5.87 -2.11 4.44
C ALA A 72 -4.78 -2.76 5.33
N GLY A 73 -3.93 -3.59 4.74
CA GLY A 73 -2.85 -4.30 5.42
C GLY A 73 -3.06 -5.81 5.47
N SER A 74 -2.02 -6.52 5.89
CA SER A 74 -1.99 -7.99 5.96
C SER A 74 -2.17 -8.54 7.38
N ARG A 75 -2.08 -7.69 8.39
CA ARG A 75 -2.18 -8.07 9.81
C ARG A 75 -3.46 -7.53 10.44
N LYS A 76 -4.01 -8.27 11.40
CA LYS A 76 -5.23 -7.86 12.12
C LYS A 76 -5.16 -6.44 12.68
N GLN A 77 -4.03 -6.06 13.26
CA GLN A 77 -3.86 -4.72 13.82
C GLN A 77 -3.86 -3.63 12.73
N GLU A 78 -3.19 -3.87 11.60
CA GLU A 78 -3.17 -2.94 10.47
C GLU A 78 -4.59 -2.72 9.93
N ILE A 79 -5.34 -3.81 9.71
CA ILE A 79 -6.72 -3.76 9.21
C ILE A 79 -7.60 -2.98 10.19
N LYS A 80 -7.51 -3.30 11.50
CA LYS A 80 -8.26 -2.62 12.56
C LYS A 80 -8.02 -1.12 12.58
N ASP A 81 -6.77 -0.69 12.40
CA ASP A 81 -6.37 0.69 12.55
C ASP A 81 -6.60 1.52 11.26
N ASN A 82 -6.49 0.90 10.08
CA ASN A 82 -6.52 1.58 8.80
C ASN A 82 -7.88 1.51 8.11
N LEU A 83 -8.50 0.31 8.06
CA LEU A 83 -9.71 0.08 7.27
C LEU A 83 -10.88 1.01 7.62
N PRO A 84 -11.22 1.26 8.89
CA PRO A 84 -12.35 2.14 9.22
C PRO A 84 -12.17 3.56 8.66
N LYS A 85 -10.97 4.12 8.77
CA LYS A 85 -10.67 5.46 8.24
C LYS A 85 -10.67 5.50 6.71
N MET A 86 -10.13 4.46 6.06
CA MET A 86 -10.17 4.34 4.59
C MET A 86 -11.61 4.29 4.09
N LEU A 87 -12.47 3.49 4.72
CA LEU A 87 -13.89 3.36 4.36
C LEU A 87 -14.64 4.68 4.54
N GLU A 88 -14.46 5.34 5.68
CA GLU A 88 -15.11 6.63 5.96
C GLU A 88 -14.64 7.73 4.99
N ALA A 89 -13.36 7.74 4.65
CA ALA A 89 -12.82 8.70 3.69
C ALA A 89 -13.32 8.45 2.27
N ALA A 90 -13.42 7.17 1.86
CA ALA A 90 -13.84 6.79 0.52
C ALA A 90 -15.38 6.78 0.33
N ALA A 91 -16.16 6.79 1.42
CA ALA A 91 -17.63 6.73 1.36
C ALA A 91 -18.29 7.75 0.43
N PRO A 92 -17.89 9.04 0.37
CA PRO A 92 -18.49 10.01 -0.53
C PRO A 92 -18.33 9.68 -2.02
N PHE A 93 -17.30 8.92 -2.37
CA PHE A 93 -17.01 8.55 -3.76
C PHE A 93 -17.85 7.38 -4.28
N THR A 94 -18.62 6.69 -3.42
CA THR A 94 -19.44 5.52 -3.81
C THR A 94 -20.56 5.86 -4.81
N LYS A 95 -20.86 7.14 -5.00
CA LYS A 95 -21.79 7.59 -6.04
C LYS A 95 -21.24 7.28 -7.43
N ASP A 96 -19.95 7.54 -7.66
CA ASP A 96 -19.32 7.47 -8.98
C ASP A 96 -18.34 6.28 -9.11
N TYR A 97 -17.89 5.73 -7.99
CA TYR A 97 -16.93 4.63 -7.88
C TYR A 97 -17.49 3.47 -7.07
N GLN A 98 -16.91 2.29 -7.23
CA GLN A 98 -17.14 1.16 -6.35
C GLN A 98 -15.90 0.87 -5.52
N LEU A 99 -16.10 0.54 -4.24
CA LEU A 99 -15.03 0.21 -3.33
C LEU A 99 -14.79 -1.30 -3.34
N VAL A 100 -13.55 -1.71 -3.58
CA VAL A 100 -13.16 -3.12 -3.54
C VAL A 100 -11.99 -3.30 -2.58
N LEU A 101 -12.21 -4.09 -1.55
CA LEU A 101 -11.21 -4.40 -0.53
C LEU A 101 -10.46 -5.68 -0.91
N ALA A 102 -9.14 -5.62 -0.98
CA ALA A 102 -8.30 -6.80 -1.03
C ALA A 102 -8.27 -7.46 0.35
N GLY A 103 -8.90 -8.62 0.48
CA GLY A 103 -8.86 -9.42 1.69
C GLY A 103 -7.46 -9.97 1.93
N ALA A 104 -6.94 -9.81 3.14
CA ALA A 104 -5.60 -10.25 3.49
C ALA A 104 -5.50 -11.79 3.49
N PRO A 105 -4.37 -12.36 3.09
CA PRO A 105 -4.15 -13.80 3.19
C PRO A 105 -4.38 -14.32 4.61
N GLY A 106 -5.11 -15.43 4.73
CA GLY A 106 -5.41 -16.05 6.02
C GLY A 106 -6.48 -15.35 6.85
N MET A 107 -7.15 -14.31 6.31
CA MET A 107 -8.32 -13.68 6.92
C MET A 107 -9.59 -14.13 6.22
N GLU A 108 -10.63 -14.39 7.01
CA GLU A 108 -11.96 -14.72 6.49
C GLU A 108 -12.81 -13.47 6.32
N SER A 109 -13.84 -13.55 5.48
CA SER A 109 -14.80 -12.46 5.26
C SER A 109 -15.48 -12.02 6.56
N SER A 110 -15.76 -12.97 7.47
CA SER A 110 -16.31 -12.72 8.81
C SER A 110 -15.50 -11.73 9.64
N TYR A 111 -14.16 -11.73 9.50
CA TYR A 111 -13.29 -10.78 10.21
C TYR A 111 -13.58 -9.33 9.82
N TYR A 112 -13.92 -9.09 8.57
CA TYR A 112 -14.15 -7.74 8.05
C TYR A 112 -15.55 -7.21 8.40
N SER A 113 -16.52 -8.08 8.69
CA SER A 113 -17.93 -7.69 8.93
C SER A 113 -18.08 -6.64 10.04
N GLY A 114 -17.24 -6.69 11.07
CA GLY A 114 -17.24 -5.72 12.17
C GLY A 114 -16.74 -4.31 11.80
N TYR A 115 -16.12 -4.14 10.62
CA TYR A 115 -15.61 -2.86 10.13
C TYR A 115 -16.46 -2.28 9.00
N LEU A 116 -17.32 -3.10 8.36
CA LEU A 116 -18.12 -2.66 7.24
C LEU A 116 -19.36 -1.90 7.73
N ASN A 117 -19.62 -0.77 7.08
CA ASN A 117 -20.85 -0.02 7.30
C ASN A 117 -21.86 -0.39 6.20
N PRO A 118 -23.08 -0.87 6.55
CA PRO A 118 -24.10 -1.20 5.55
C PRO A 118 -24.47 -0.06 4.59
N LYS A 119 -24.22 1.20 5.00
CA LYS A 119 -24.48 2.36 4.17
C LYS A 119 -23.36 2.64 3.14
N VAL A 120 -22.21 1.97 3.27
CA VAL A 120 -21.06 2.11 2.36
C VAL A 120 -20.85 0.77 1.67
N PRO A 121 -21.32 0.59 0.43
CA PRO A 121 -21.17 -0.68 -0.27
C PRO A 121 -19.69 -0.95 -0.56
N VAL A 122 -19.20 -2.09 -0.08
CA VAL A 122 -17.83 -2.56 -0.29
C VAL A 122 -17.87 -4.02 -0.71
N LYS A 123 -17.16 -4.38 -1.75
CA LYS A 123 -16.91 -5.77 -2.11
C LYS A 123 -15.55 -6.20 -1.57
N ILE A 124 -15.43 -7.46 -1.16
CA ILE A 124 -14.16 -8.03 -0.70
C ILE A 124 -13.75 -9.12 -1.68
N VAL A 125 -12.53 -9.07 -2.15
CA VAL A 125 -11.93 -10.09 -3.02
C VAL A 125 -10.72 -10.72 -2.32
N PHE A 126 -10.59 -12.03 -2.36
CA PHE A 126 -9.51 -12.77 -1.72
C PHE A 126 -8.60 -13.41 -2.75
N GLY A 127 -7.27 -13.35 -2.53
CA GLY A 127 -6.29 -13.94 -3.45
C GLY A 127 -6.23 -13.27 -4.83
N GLN A 128 -6.81 -12.08 -4.98
CA GLN A 128 -6.97 -11.40 -6.27
C GLN A 128 -6.34 -10.00 -6.29
N THR A 129 -5.33 -9.73 -5.46
CA THR A 129 -4.76 -8.38 -5.33
C THR A 129 -4.25 -7.84 -6.67
N TYR A 130 -3.55 -8.62 -7.45
CA TYR A 130 -3.02 -8.19 -8.76
C TYR A 130 -4.14 -7.95 -9.78
N ARG A 131 -5.16 -8.81 -9.78
CA ARG A 131 -6.37 -8.62 -10.61
C ARG A 131 -7.06 -7.32 -10.25
N LEU A 132 -7.25 -7.05 -8.95
CA LEU A 132 -7.84 -5.83 -8.45
C LEU A 132 -7.02 -4.60 -8.82
N LEU A 133 -5.70 -4.61 -8.59
CA LEU A 133 -4.83 -3.47 -8.92
C LEU A 133 -4.82 -3.17 -10.41
N ARG A 134 -4.87 -4.19 -11.27
CA ARG A 134 -4.93 -4.01 -12.71
C ARG A 134 -6.19 -3.25 -13.18
N GLN A 135 -7.29 -3.34 -12.43
CA GLN A 135 -8.58 -2.74 -12.75
C GLN A 135 -8.87 -1.46 -11.94
N ALA A 136 -7.99 -1.11 -10.99
CA ALA A 136 -8.23 0.01 -10.09
C ALA A 136 -7.90 1.35 -10.75
N GLN A 137 -8.78 2.34 -10.54
CA GLN A 137 -8.56 3.74 -10.92
C GLN A 137 -7.69 4.49 -9.91
N ALA A 138 -7.81 4.14 -8.64
CA ALA A 138 -7.01 4.65 -7.54
C ALA A 138 -6.96 3.65 -6.39
N ALA A 139 -6.04 3.83 -5.45
CA ALA A 139 -5.92 2.95 -4.29
C ALA A 139 -5.64 3.71 -2.99
N LEU A 140 -6.23 3.24 -1.89
CA LEU A 140 -5.81 3.53 -0.52
C LEU A 140 -5.01 2.34 -0.02
N VAL A 141 -3.74 2.56 0.32
CA VAL A 141 -2.79 1.47 0.57
C VAL A 141 -2.10 1.62 1.91
N THR A 142 -2.12 0.59 2.74
CA THR A 142 -1.30 0.54 3.95
C THR A 142 0.18 0.37 3.59
N SER A 143 1.05 1.11 4.26
CA SER A 143 2.49 1.05 4.01
C SER A 143 3.03 -0.39 4.14
N GLY A 144 3.84 -0.80 3.16
CA GLY A 144 4.43 -2.13 3.03
C GLY A 144 4.73 -2.44 1.57
N THR A 145 4.95 -3.71 1.25
CA THR A 145 5.20 -4.19 -0.12
C THR A 145 4.06 -3.83 -1.07
N ALA A 146 2.83 -3.77 -0.57
CA ALA A 146 1.65 -3.39 -1.35
C ALA A 146 1.77 -2.01 -2.01
N THR A 147 2.51 -1.06 -1.43
CA THR A 147 2.74 0.25 -2.06
C THR A 147 3.60 0.13 -3.32
N LEU A 148 4.59 -0.73 -3.31
CA LEU A 148 5.43 -0.99 -4.48
C LEU A 148 4.65 -1.74 -5.57
N GLU A 149 3.91 -2.78 -5.21
CA GLU A 149 3.05 -3.51 -6.14
C GLU A 149 2.04 -2.57 -6.80
N THR A 150 1.35 -1.73 -6.02
CA THR A 150 0.40 -0.73 -6.54
C THR A 150 1.05 0.23 -7.55
N ALA A 151 2.28 0.69 -7.26
CA ALA A 151 3.03 1.55 -8.17
C ALA A 151 3.46 0.83 -9.45
N LEU A 152 3.86 -0.44 -9.36
CA LEU A 152 4.21 -1.27 -10.52
C LEU A 152 3.02 -1.51 -11.45
N PHE A 153 1.80 -1.62 -10.89
CA PHE A 153 0.55 -1.61 -11.67
C PHE A 153 0.16 -0.21 -12.18
N ARG A 154 0.94 0.85 -11.86
CA ARG A 154 0.70 2.24 -12.25
C ARG A 154 -0.63 2.78 -11.72
N VAL A 155 -1.09 2.29 -10.58
CA VAL A 155 -2.29 2.77 -9.92
C VAL A 155 -1.94 3.95 -9.02
N PRO A 156 -2.54 5.13 -9.24
CA PRO A 156 -2.40 6.26 -8.35
C PRO A 156 -2.84 5.90 -6.92
N GLN A 157 -2.07 6.28 -5.91
CA GLN A 157 -2.32 5.79 -4.56
C GLN A 157 -2.09 6.83 -3.48
N VAL A 158 -2.82 6.70 -2.38
CA VAL A 158 -2.57 7.39 -1.13
C VAL A 158 -2.10 6.36 -0.09
N VAL A 159 -0.92 6.57 0.46
CA VAL A 159 -0.36 5.67 1.48
C VAL A 159 -0.89 6.06 2.85
N CYS A 160 -1.52 5.11 3.54
CA CYS A 160 -2.12 5.28 4.85
C CYS A 160 -1.37 4.41 5.87
N TYR A 161 -0.82 5.03 6.90
CA TYR A 161 -0.09 4.31 7.93
C TYR A 161 -0.44 4.79 9.32
N HIS A 162 -1.25 4.00 10.02
CA HIS A 162 -1.53 4.23 11.43
C HIS A 162 -0.42 3.64 12.32
N THR A 163 -0.09 4.36 13.39
CA THR A 163 0.78 3.85 14.44
C THR A 163 0.24 4.26 15.80
N PRO A 164 0.12 3.32 16.76
CA PRO A 164 -0.46 3.59 18.08
C PRO A 164 0.31 4.65 18.89
N LEU A 165 1.59 4.85 18.58
CA LEU A 165 2.43 5.89 19.18
C LEU A 165 2.61 7.11 18.27
N GLY A 166 1.59 7.43 17.45
CA GLY A 166 1.66 8.38 16.36
C GLY A 166 2.32 9.71 16.69
N LYS A 167 1.92 10.35 17.78
CA LYS A 167 2.51 11.63 18.21
C LYS A 167 3.98 11.49 18.62
N PHE A 168 4.34 10.40 19.29
CA PHE A 168 5.71 10.13 19.71
C PHE A 168 6.60 9.73 18.52
N ILE A 169 6.08 8.94 17.58
CA ILE A 169 6.80 8.58 16.36
C ILE A 169 6.91 9.77 15.42
N ALA A 170 5.90 10.63 15.32
CA ALA A 170 5.98 11.87 14.57
C ALA A 170 7.05 12.81 15.16
N PHE A 171 7.11 12.91 16.50
CA PHE A 171 8.17 13.65 17.18
C PHE A 171 9.56 13.06 16.94
N LEU A 172 9.73 11.73 17.09
CA LEU A 172 11.00 11.03 16.82
C LEU A 172 11.43 11.17 15.35
N ARG A 173 10.50 11.00 14.41
CA ARG A 173 10.74 11.18 12.97
C ARG A 173 11.23 12.59 12.67
N ARG A 174 10.61 13.59 13.29
CA ARG A 174 10.93 15.02 13.08
C ARG A 174 12.29 15.42 13.67
N HIS A 175 12.73 14.76 14.75
CA HIS A 175 13.89 15.22 15.53
C HIS A 175 15.05 14.21 15.60
N ILE A 176 14.80 12.91 15.43
CA ILE A 176 15.80 11.85 15.71
C ILE A 176 15.97 10.87 14.54
N LEU A 177 14.88 10.49 13.90
CA LEU A 177 14.95 9.50 12.81
C LEU A 177 15.21 10.22 11.48
N LYS A 178 16.33 9.93 10.85
CA LYS A 178 16.69 10.40 9.50
C LYS A 178 15.87 9.74 8.38
N VAL A 179 14.78 9.05 8.71
CA VAL A 179 13.93 8.38 7.72
C VAL A 179 12.94 9.40 7.14
N LYS A 180 13.17 9.77 5.90
CA LYS A 180 12.38 10.76 5.17
C LYS A 180 11.01 10.21 4.74
N TYR A 181 10.94 8.95 4.34
CA TYR A 181 9.76 8.27 3.82
C TYR A 181 9.51 6.94 4.52
N ILE A 182 8.29 6.40 4.40
CA ILE A 182 7.90 5.11 4.96
C ILE A 182 7.44 4.09 3.90
N SER A 183 6.94 4.55 2.75
CA SER A 183 6.59 3.66 1.66
C SER A 183 7.82 3.26 0.86
N LEU A 184 7.82 2.03 0.36
CA LEU A 184 8.92 1.55 -0.50
C LEU A 184 9.04 2.37 -1.78
N VAL A 185 7.94 2.88 -2.31
CA VAL A 185 7.93 3.73 -3.52
C VAL A 185 8.76 4.98 -3.31
N ASN A 186 8.49 5.75 -2.24
CA ASN A 186 9.20 6.99 -1.96
C ASN A 186 10.65 6.74 -1.51
N LEU A 187 10.89 5.64 -0.75
CA LEU A 187 12.24 5.24 -0.35
C LEU A 187 13.12 4.87 -1.55
N ILE A 188 12.58 4.11 -2.51
CA ILE A 188 13.31 3.71 -3.73
C ILE A 188 13.56 4.93 -4.63
N ALA A 189 12.57 5.81 -4.75
CA ALA A 189 12.67 7.02 -5.57
C ALA A 189 13.49 8.14 -4.93
N ASP A 190 13.80 8.05 -3.63
CA ASP A 190 14.38 9.12 -2.78
C ASP A 190 13.67 10.48 -2.91
N LYS A 191 12.38 10.44 -3.23
CA LYS A 191 11.50 11.61 -3.32
C LYS A 191 10.05 11.23 -3.04
N GLU A 192 9.21 12.22 -2.74
CA GLU A 192 7.77 12.02 -2.61
C GLU A 192 7.15 11.81 -4.01
N VAL A 193 6.92 10.55 -4.37
CA VAL A 193 6.22 10.15 -5.61
C VAL A 193 4.74 9.90 -5.29
N VAL A 194 4.47 9.39 -4.09
CA VAL A 194 3.12 9.13 -3.59
C VAL A 194 2.94 9.80 -2.24
N ARG A 195 1.75 10.32 -1.99
CA ARG A 195 1.45 10.97 -0.71
C ARG A 195 1.39 9.98 0.44
N GLU A 196 2.12 10.28 1.52
CA GLU A 196 2.13 9.48 2.74
C GLU A 196 1.40 10.18 3.87
N LEU A 197 0.31 9.60 4.31
CA LEU A 197 -0.43 10.03 5.49
C LEU A 197 -0.05 9.13 6.67
N VAL A 198 0.68 9.67 7.63
CA VAL A 198 1.31 8.90 8.70
C VAL A 198 0.86 9.43 10.05
N ALA A 199 0.49 8.52 10.93
CA ALA A 199 0.21 8.83 12.33
C ALA A 199 -0.86 9.92 12.50
N ASP A 200 -0.47 11.12 12.89
CA ASP A 200 -1.32 12.29 13.12
C ASP A 200 -1.89 12.89 11.83
N THR A 201 -1.20 12.73 10.70
CA THR A 201 -1.70 13.17 9.39
C THR A 201 -2.67 12.18 8.74
N MET A 202 -2.75 10.94 9.23
CA MET A 202 -3.70 9.92 8.76
C MET A 202 -5.10 10.16 9.35
N THR A 203 -5.73 11.25 8.96
CA THR A 203 -7.11 11.60 9.31
C THR A 203 -8.04 11.29 8.15
N VAL A 204 -9.33 11.07 8.44
CA VAL A 204 -10.37 10.86 7.41
C VAL A 204 -10.40 12.01 6.42
N ALA A 205 -10.29 13.26 6.91
CA ALA A 205 -10.30 14.46 6.08
C ALA A 205 -9.12 14.49 5.10
N ASN A 206 -7.91 14.20 5.58
CA ASN A 206 -6.71 14.19 4.74
C ASN A 206 -6.75 13.05 3.72
N ILE A 207 -7.15 11.83 4.14
CA ILE A 207 -7.30 10.69 3.20
C ILE A 207 -8.29 11.03 2.10
N ARG A 208 -9.43 11.65 2.45
CA ARG A 208 -10.44 12.06 1.48
C ARG A 208 -9.90 13.10 0.51
N SER A 209 -9.24 14.14 1.01
CA SER A 209 -8.67 15.21 0.19
C SER A 209 -7.60 14.69 -0.78
N GLU A 210 -6.72 13.81 -0.31
CA GLU A 210 -5.69 13.22 -1.18
C GLU A 210 -6.29 12.23 -2.19
N LEU A 211 -7.31 11.44 -1.79
CA LEU A 211 -8.01 10.56 -2.71
C LEU A 211 -8.74 11.37 -3.80
N GLU A 212 -9.37 12.48 -3.44
CA GLU A 212 -9.99 13.39 -4.39
C GLU A 212 -8.96 13.94 -5.38
N SER A 213 -7.80 14.37 -4.88
CA SER A 213 -6.70 14.86 -5.70
C SER A 213 -6.21 13.80 -6.69
N VAL A 214 -6.03 12.57 -6.21
CA VAL A 214 -5.59 11.43 -7.04
C VAL A 214 -6.62 11.06 -8.12
N LEU A 215 -7.92 11.18 -7.83
CA LEU A 215 -8.98 10.83 -8.76
C LEU A 215 -9.25 11.90 -9.85
N TYR A 216 -9.10 13.17 -9.50
CA TYR A 216 -9.55 14.27 -10.36
C TYR A 216 -8.46 15.22 -10.83
N ASN A 217 -7.28 15.20 -10.20
CA ASN A 217 -6.16 16.06 -10.60
C ASN A 217 -5.32 15.39 -11.67
N LYS A 218 -5.25 15.97 -12.87
CA LYS A 218 -4.45 15.45 -14.00
C LYS A 218 -2.92 15.55 -13.80
N VAL A 219 -2.46 16.06 -12.68
CA VAL A 219 -1.03 16.28 -12.36
C VAL A 219 -0.45 15.17 -11.46
N TYR A 220 -1.27 14.20 -11.08
CA TYR A 220 -0.81 13.00 -10.36
C TYR A 220 -0.37 11.90 -11.31
#